data_abba01f9dba9e782b53ece7cd8ae6b05
#
_entry.id   abba01f9dba9e782b53ece7cd8ae6b05
#
_cell.length_a   1.000
_cell.length_b   1.000
_cell.length_c   1.000
_cell.angle_alpha   90.00
_cell.angle_beta   90.00
_cell.angle_gamma   90.00
#
_symmetry.space_group_name_H-M   'P 1'
#
loop_
_entity.id
_entity.type
_entity.pdbx_description
1 polymer ?
#
loop_
_entity_poly.entity_id
_entity_poly.type
_entity_poly.pdbx_seq_one_letter_code
_entity_poly.pdbx_strand_id
1 'polypeptide(L)'
;RIYDAAKDMCYGSATSADGSGMINNDHKGVRFIDMKHAYARLKLTFVRGTNVMSGRKCKIENIVLKNNSTNFYLQRQVDITTGTITEGTPAAEGYVHNPNVEIASGNQVYEYLLPPQSLTDNKLTISVTVDGEVRTVTVTAFGGTLNAGGYYHVTLTINDVQIVPSAGVTDNGYTSGDDPKNPIQNNTPSVV
;
A
#
# COMPACT_ATOMS: atom_id res chain seq x y z
N ARG A 1 3.03 1.96 -7.89
CA ARG A 1 3.54 0.72 -8.53
C ARG A 1 2.77 -0.47 -8.03
N ILE A 2 2.61 -1.51 -8.85
CA ILE A 2 2.18 -2.82 -8.38
C ILE A 2 3.24 -3.33 -7.40
N TYR A 3 2.79 -3.96 -6.32
CA TYR A 3 3.69 -4.47 -5.30
C TYR A 3 4.68 -5.48 -5.90
N ASP A 4 5.93 -5.26 -5.61
CA ASP A 4 7.04 -6.14 -5.91
C ASP A 4 8.01 -5.99 -4.74
N ALA A 5 8.26 -7.05 -4.00
CA ALA A 5 9.13 -7.01 -2.82
C ALA A 5 10.54 -6.50 -3.15
N ALA A 6 11.02 -6.72 -4.37
CA ALA A 6 12.33 -6.22 -4.82
C ALA A 6 12.34 -4.69 -5.06
N LYS A 7 11.16 -4.05 -5.11
CA LYS A 7 10.99 -2.61 -5.33
C LYS A 7 10.52 -1.86 -4.09
N ASP A 8 10.24 -2.59 -3.01
CA ASP A 8 9.89 -2.01 -1.73
C ASP A 8 11.18 -1.48 -1.09
N MET A 9 11.28 -0.16 -1.07
CA MET A 9 12.46 0.52 -0.55
C MET A 9 12.36 0.63 0.96
N CYS A 10 13.41 0.19 1.64
CA CYS A 10 13.58 0.40 3.07
C CYS A 10 14.70 1.41 3.31
N TYR A 11 14.58 2.18 4.36
CA TYR A 11 15.59 3.10 4.86
C TYR A 11 15.81 2.88 6.35
N GLY A 12 16.96 3.29 6.83
CA GLY A 12 17.28 3.20 8.25
C GLY A 12 18.67 3.74 8.52
N SER A 13 18.91 4.10 9.78
CA SER A 13 20.23 4.49 10.26
C SER A 13 20.81 3.37 11.11
N ALA A 14 22.07 3.08 10.90
CA ALA A 14 22.79 2.22 11.83
C ALA A 14 23.28 3.06 13.02
N THR A 15 23.08 2.53 14.22
CA THR A 15 23.64 3.12 15.44
C THR A 15 24.77 2.24 15.96
N SER A 16 25.85 2.86 16.45
CA SER A 16 26.90 2.14 17.14
C SER A 16 26.42 1.68 18.52
N ALA A 17 27.00 0.59 19.04
CA ALA A 17 26.65 0.07 20.36
C ALA A 17 26.93 1.07 21.50
N ASP A 18 27.82 2.02 21.28
CA ASP A 18 28.17 3.08 22.23
C ASP A 18 27.31 4.35 22.08
N GLY A 19 26.33 4.34 21.15
CA GLY A 19 25.47 5.48 20.90
C GLY A 19 26.14 6.66 20.18
N SER A 20 27.38 6.54 19.74
CA SER A 20 28.08 7.61 19.02
C SER A 20 27.55 7.89 17.62
N GLY A 21 26.76 7.00 17.08
CA GLY A 21 26.25 7.09 15.69
C GLY A 21 27.30 6.84 14.61
N MET A 22 28.57 6.68 14.99
CA MET A 22 29.65 6.46 14.04
C MET A 22 29.86 4.97 13.77
N ILE A 23 29.86 4.60 12.50
CA ILE A 23 30.15 3.24 12.04
C ILE A 23 31.50 3.30 11.34
N ASN A 24 32.56 3.01 12.07
CA ASN A 24 33.91 2.91 11.55
C ASN A 24 34.62 1.66 12.11
N ASN A 25 35.82 1.39 11.63
CA ASN A 25 36.58 0.22 12.05
C ASN A 25 37.03 0.26 13.52
N ASP A 26 37.03 1.43 14.15
CA ASP A 26 37.48 1.63 15.54
C ASP A 26 36.37 1.29 16.54
N HIS A 27 35.11 1.32 16.10
CA HIS A 27 33.95 0.96 16.90
C HIS A 27 33.61 -0.52 16.75
N LYS A 28 34.30 -1.36 17.50
CA LYS A 28 34.03 -2.79 17.59
C LYS A 28 32.77 -3.02 18.43
N GLY A 29 31.72 -3.51 17.84
CA GLY A 29 30.49 -3.81 18.58
C GLY A 29 29.32 -4.18 17.67
N VAL A 30 28.21 -4.53 18.29
CA VAL A 30 26.97 -4.85 17.60
C VAL A 30 26.43 -3.56 16.95
N ARG A 31 25.99 -3.68 15.70
CA ARG A 31 25.33 -2.61 14.97
C ARG A 31 23.86 -2.93 14.89
N PHE A 32 23.06 -1.95 15.25
CA PHE A 32 21.60 -2.04 15.12
C PHE A 32 21.18 -1.20 13.92
N ILE A 33 20.38 -1.78 13.05
CA ILE A 33 19.78 -1.10 11.91
C ILE A 33 18.27 -1.23 12.07
N ASP A 34 17.61 -0.12 12.35
CA ASP A 34 16.15 -0.05 12.36
C ASP A 34 15.70 0.29 10.93
N MET A 35 15.33 -0.74 10.17
CA MET A 35 14.87 -0.59 8.81
C MET A 35 13.37 -0.32 8.76
N LYS A 36 12.98 0.75 8.08
CA LYS A 36 11.59 1.17 7.90
C LYS A 36 11.23 1.15 6.41
N HIS A 37 10.03 0.70 6.09
CA HIS A 37 9.53 0.78 4.73
C HIS A 37 9.27 2.23 4.33
N ALA A 38 9.69 2.61 3.13
CA ALA A 38 9.50 3.95 2.59
C ALA A 38 8.12 4.15 1.97
N TYR A 39 7.42 3.06 1.63
CA TYR A 39 6.10 3.09 0.99
C TYR A 39 4.98 2.67 1.95
N ALA A 40 3.77 3.13 1.62
CA ALA A 40 2.54 2.52 2.09
C ALA A 40 2.20 1.33 1.16
N ARG A 41 1.75 0.22 1.72
CA ARG A 41 1.27 -0.93 0.96
C ARG A 41 -0.24 -0.97 0.99
N LEU A 42 -0.89 -0.96 -0.17
CA LEU A 42 -2.33 -1.08 -0.31
C LEU A 42 -2.67 -2.40 -1.00
N LYS A 43 -3.48 -3.22 -0.34
CA LYS A 43 -4.04 -4.45 -0.89
C LYS A 43 -5.51 -4.24 -1.23
N LEU A 44 -5.88 -4.47 -2.48
CA LEU A 44 -7.26 -4.52 -2.93
C LEU A 44 -7.63 -5.98 -3.20
N THR A 45 -8.68 -6.45 -2.55
CA THR A 45 -9.25 -7.78 -2.77
C THR A 45 -10.62 -7.61 -3.41
N PHE A 46 -10.76 -8.06 -4.64
CA PHE A 46 -12.04 -8.07 -5.35
C PHE A 46 -12.72 -9.42 -5.17
N VAL A 47 -13.95 -9.38 -4.74
CA VAL A 47 -14.78 -10.57 -4.51
C VAL A 47 -16.02 -10.48 -5.39
N ARG A 48 -16.34 -11.56 -6.10
CA ARG A 48 -17.61 -11.65 -6.81
C ARG A 48 -18.72 -11.84 -5.79
N GLY A 49 -19.68 -10.92 -5.77
CA GLY A 49 -20.86 -11.00 -4.91
C GLY A 49 -21.83 -12.10 -5.35
N THR A 50 -22.69 -12.51 -4.43
CA THR A 50 -23.72 -13.53 -4.68
C THR A 50 -24.86 -13.03 -5.56
N ASN A 51 -25.04 -11.71 -5.63
CA ASN A 51 -26.13 -11.07 -6.38
C ASN A 51 -25.70 -10.66 -7.80
N VAL A 52 -24.67 -11.28 -8.35
CA VAL A 52 -24.25 -11.03 -9.73
C VAL A 52 -25.08 -11.89 -10.67
N MET A 53 -25.76 -11.26 -11.64
CA MET A 53 -26.58 -11.95 -12.62
C MET A 53 -25.80 -13.03 -13.35
N SER A 54 -26.49 -14.11 -13.67
CA SER A 54 -25.97 -15.17 -14.53
C SER A 54 -25.56 -14.59 -15.90
N GLY A 55 -24.32 -14.92 -16.33
CA GLY A 55 -23.77 -14.44 -17.61
C GLY A 55 -22.89 -13.20 -17.51
N ARG A 56 -22.90 -12.45 -16.40
CA ARG A 56 -21.92 -11.37 -16.19
C ARG A 56 -20.55 -11.95 -15.84
N LYS A 57 -19.51 -11.40 -16.47
CA LYS A 57 -18.14 -11.90 -16.32
C LYS A 57 -17.44 -11.36 -15.08
N CYS A 58 -17.87 -10.21 -14.55
CA CYS A 58 -17.14 -9.45 -13.53
C CYS A 58 -15.69 -9.19 -13.95
N LYS A 59 -15.51 -8.72 -15.16
CA LYS A 59 -14.19 -8.39 -15.69
C LYS A 59 -13.74 -7.05 -15.14
N ILE A 60 -12.66 -7.02 -14.38
CA ILE A 60 -12.01 -5.80 -13.92
C ILE A 60 -11.13 -5.27 -15.05
N GLU A 61 -11.51 -4.18 -15.66
CA GLU A 61 -10.82 -3.58 -16.80
C GLU A 61 -9.85 -2.49 -16.38
N ASN A 62 -10.28 -1.65 -15.41
CA ASN A 62 -9.50 -0.52 -14.96
C ASN A 62 -9.71 -0.30 -13.45
N ILE A 63 -8.66 0.10 -12.76
CA ILE A 63 -8.66 0.51 -11.36
C ILE A 63 -7.96 1.86 -11.27
N VAL A 64 -8.64 2.86 -10.70
CA VAL A 64 -8.08 4.20 -10.49
C VAL A 64 -8.15 4.56 -9.01
N LEU A 65 -7.00 4.90 -8.42
CA LEU A 65 -6.90 5.39 -7.04
C LEU A 65 -6.75 6.90 -7.07
N LYS A 66 -7.59 7.61 -6.32
CA LYS A 66 -7.57 9.08 -6.22
C LYS A 66 -7.61 9.53 -4.77
N ASN A 67 -7.04 10.69 -4.53
CA ASN A 67 -7.13 11.41 -3.28
C ASN A 67 -8.33 12.37 -3.35
N ASN A 68 -9.52 11.87 -3.05
CA ASN A 68 -10.79 12.62 -3.09
C ASN A 68 -10.82 13.70 -4.20
N SER A 69 -10.75 14.98 -3.82
CA SER A 69 -10.78 16.12 -4.75
C SER A 69 -9.40 16.69 -5.10
N THR A 70 -8.33 16.13 -4.58
CA THR A 70 -6.97 16.63 -4.77
C THR A 70 -6.09 15.64 -5.55
N ASN A 71 -4.92 16.12 -5.93
CA ASN A 71 -3.95 15.31 -6.68
C ASN A 71 -3.43 14.14 -5.85
N PHE A 72 -3.27 13.01 -6.50
CA PHE A 72 -2.65 11.83 -5.93
C PHE A 72 -1.16 11.80 -6.27
N TYR A 73 -0.30 11.63 -5.29
CA TYR A 73 1.14 11.55 -5.54
C TYR A 73 1.50 10.14 -6.00
N LEU A 74 2.12 10.04 -7.18
CA LEU A 74 2.65 8.79 -7.74
C LEU A 74 4.11 8.58 -7.37
N GLN A 75 4.82 9.67 -7.10
CA GLN A 75 6.24 9.67 -6.73
C GLN A 75 6.48 10.75 -5.69
N ARG A 76 7.32 10.44 -4.71
CA ARG A 76 7.84 11.39 -3.73
C ARG A 76 9.30 11.09 -3.48
N GLN A 77 10.05 12.08 -3.04
CA GLN A 77 11.43 11.91 -2.61
C GLN A 77 11.45 11.57 -1.12
N VAL A 78 12.32 10.66 -0.76
CA VAL A 78 12.55 10.28 0.64
C VAL A 78 14.02 10.50 0.94
N ASP A 79 14.30 11.28 1.97
CA ASP A 79 15.63 11.33 2.56
C ASP A 79 15.86 10.03 3.33
N ILE A 80 16.75 9.20 2.82
CA ILE A 80 17.01 7.87 3.38
C ILE A 80 17.70 7.91 4.76
N THR A 81 18.22 9.06 5.18
CA THR A 81 18.86 9.21 6.49
C THR A 81 17.85 9.59 7.57
N THR A 82 16.88 10.42 7.23
CA THR A 82 15.90 10.96 8.18
C THR A 82 14.51 10.35 7.99
N GLY A 83 14.23 9.76 6.82
CA GLY A 83 12.90 9.33 6.42
C GLY A 83 11.96 10.47 6.06
N THR A 84 12.49 11.70 5.97
CA THR A 84 11.69 12.87 5.60
C THR A 84 11.20 12.74 4.17
N ILE A 85 9.89 12.91 3.98
CA ILE A 85 9.24 12.82 2.68
C ILE A 85 9.00 14.23 2.16
N THR A 86 9.55 14.52 0.98
CA THR A 86 9.33 15.78 0.29
C THR A 86 8.23 15.64 -0.76
N GLU A 87 7.65 16.77 -1.17
CA GLU A 87 6.64 16.76 -2.20
C GLU A 87 7.21 16.26 -3.53
N GLY A 88 6.40 15.45 -4.20
CA GLY A 88 6.67 14.98 -5.55
C GLY A 88 5.73 15.62 -6.56
N THR A 89 5.72 15.09 -7.77
CA THR A 89 4.77 15.53 -8.81
C THR A 89 3.42 14.85 -8.57
N PRO A 90 2.34 15.61 -8.31
CA PRO A 90 1.01 15.04 -8.18
C PRO A 90 0.44 14.69 -9.56
N ALA A 91 -0.40 13.64 -9.61
CA ALA A 91 -1.15 13.24 -10.78
C ALA A 91 -2.64 13.51 -10.59
N ALA A 92 -3.22 14.37 -11.41
CA ALA A 92 -4.65 14.69 -11.37
C ALA A 92 -5.53 13.48 -11.71
N GLU A 93 -5.03 12.58 -12.57
CA GLU A 93 -5.75 11.37 -12.96
C GLU A 93 -5.68 10.26 -11.90
N GLY A 94 -4.81 10.41 -10.90
CA GLY A 94 -4.57 9.39 -9.88
C GLY A 94 -3.64 8.26 -10.37
N TYR A 95 -3.62 7.16 -9.62
CA TYR A 95 -2.90 5.96 -10.00
C TYR A 95 -3.81 5.05 -10.83
N VAL A 96 -3.40 4.73 -12.04
CA VAL A 96 -4.19 3.93 -12.99
C VAL A 96 -3.55 2.56 -13.17
N HIS A 97 -4.36 1.50 -13.09
CA HIS A 97 -3.99 0.12 -13.35
C HIS A 97 -5.06 -0.56 -14.22
N ASN A 98 -4.64 -1.21 -15.31
CA ASN A 98 -5.52 -1.86 -16.29
C ASN A 98 -5.30 -3.38 -16.27
N PRO A 99 -5.85 -4.13 -15.31
CA PRO A 99 -5.60 -5.56 -15.18
C PRO A 99 -6.24 -6.40 -16.29
N ASN A 100 -7.43 -6.02 -16.77
CA ASN A 100 -8.22 -6.77 -17.76
C ASN A 100 -8.46 -8.24 -17.36
N VAL A 101 -8.83 -8.49 -16.10
CA VAL A 101 -8.99 -9.84 -15.54
C VAL A 101 -10.44 -10.11 -15.17
N GLU A 102 -10.95 -11.27 -15.55
CA GLU A 102 -12.27 -11.78 -15.15
C GLU A 102 -12.20 -12.49 -13.79
N ILE A 103 -13.16 -12.19 -12.92
CA ILE A 103 -13.35 -12.92 -11.67
C ILE A 103 -14.35 -14.04 -11.90
N ALA A 104 -13.88 -15.19 -12.36
CA ALA A 104 -14.74 -16.35 -12.62
C ALA A 104 -15.19 -17.00 -11.30
N SER A 105 -14.26 -17.24 -10.39
CA SER A 105 -14.49 -17.79 -9.04
C SER A 105 -13.35 -17.38 -8.12
N GLY A 106 -13.65 -17.25 -6.82
CA GLY A 106 -12.65 -16.84 -5.84
C GLY A 106 -12.43 -15.32 -5.79
N ASN A 107 -11.26 -14.93 -5.31
CA ASN A 107 -10.89 -13.54 -5.12
C ASN A 107 -9.78 -13.14 -6.08
N GLN A 108 -9.84 -11.92 -6.60
CA GLN A 108 -8.74 -11.30 -7.31
C GLN A 108 -8.06 -10.28 -6.41
N VAL A 109 -6.75 -10.40 -6.26
CA VAL A 109 -5.96 -9.54 -5.36
C VAL A 109 -4.96 -8.72 -6.16
N TYR A 110 -4.91 -7.42 -5.85
CA TYR A 110 -3.87 -6.50 -6.33
C TYR A 110 -3.24 -5.80 -5.15
N GLU A 111 -1.93 -5.66 -5.19
CA GLU A 111 -1.18 -4.94 -4.18
C GLU A 111 -0.35 -3.82 -4.81
N TYR A 112 -0.28 -2.70 -4.12
CA TYR A 112 0.36 -1.49 -4.61
C TYR A 112 1.31 -0.92 -3.57
N LEU A 113 2.47 -0.47 -4.04
CA LEU A 113 3.35 0.40 -3.27
C LEU A 113 3.02 1.86 -3.63
N LEU A 114 2.55 2.59 -2.66
CA LEU A 114 2.11 3.98 -2.79
C LEU A 114 3.01 4.89 -1.97
N PRO A 115 3.38 6.06 -2.50
CA PRO A 115 4.07 7.07 -1.70
C PRO A 115 3.22 7.48 -0.50
N PRO A 116 3.81 7.66 0.68
CA PRO A 116 3.10 8.20 1.82
C PRO A 116 2.53 9.58 1.49
N GLN A 117 1.26 9.80 1.85
CA GLN A 117 0.55 11.04 1.54
C GLN A 117 -0.69 11.22 2.40
N SER A 118 -1.04 12.46 2.69
CA SER A 118 -2.30 12.79 3.35
C SER A 118 -3.47 12.59 2.39
N LEU A 119 -4.59 12.13 2.91
CA LEU A 119 -5.83 11.94 2.17
C LEU A 119 -6.80 13.08 2.52
N THR A 120 -7.25 13.81 1.51
CA THR A 120 -8.20 14.91 1.69
C THR A 120 -9.52 14.36 2.23
N ASP A 121 -10.04 15.01 3.26
CA ASP A 121 -11.23 14.59 4.01
C ASP A 121 -11.16 13.15 4.53
N ASN A 122 -9.94 12.62 4.75
CA ASN A 122 -9.69 11.24 5.16
C ASN A 122 -10.21 10.19 4.14
N LYS A 123 -10.23 10.52 2.86
CA LYS A 123 -10.88 9.71 1.83
C LYS A 123 -9.91 9.25 0.77
N LEU A 124 -9.84 7.93 0.55
CA LEU A 124 -9.30 7.33 -0.65
C LEU A 124 -10.46 6.96 -1.58
N THR A 125 -10.46 7.50 -2.78
CA THR A 125 -11.46 7.18 -3.81
C THR A 125 -10.90 6.10 -4.73
N ILE A 126 -11.66 5.03 -4.90
CA ILE A 126 -11.33 3.90 -5.77
C ILE A 126 -12.41 3.81 -6.84
N SER A 127 -12.04 4.08 -8.08
CA SER A 127 -12.93 3.88 -9.23
C SER A 127 -12.51 2.60 -9.95
N VAL A 128 -13.48 1.74 -10.24
CA VAL A 128 -13.26 0.46 -10.90
C VAL A 128 -14.18 0.35 -12.09
N THR A 129 -13.62 0.03 -13.25
CA THR A 129 -14.42 -0.34 -14.43
C THR A 129 -14.63 -1.84 -14.43
N VAL A 130 -15.88 -2.26 -14.33
CA VAL A 130 -16.28 -3.66 -14.33
C VAL A 130 -17.30 -3.89 -15.45
N ASP A 131 -16.99 -4.79 -16.38
CA ASP A 131 -17.84 -5.10 -17.55
C ASP A 131 -18.25 -3.83 -18.31
N GLY A 132 -17.33 -2.88 -18.49
CA GLY A 132 -17.55 -1.59 -19.17
C GLY A 132 -18.21 -0.49 -18.31
N GLU A 133 -18.65 -0.80 -17.10
CA GLU A 133 -19.31 0.15 -16.21
C GLU A 133 -18.34 0.70 -15.15
N VAL A 134 -18.23 2.03 -15.02
CA VAL A 134 -17.41 2.67 -13.99
C VAL A 134 -18.20 2.73 -12.68
N ARG A 135 -17.59 2.24 -11.61
CA ARG A 135 -18.14 2.28 -10.26
C ARG A 135 -17.12 2.88 -9.31
N THR A 136 -17.56 3.81 -8.48
CA THR A 136 -16.68 4.54 -7.57
C THR A 136 -17.09 4.28 -6.13
N VAL A 137 -16.12 3.96 -5.32
CA VAL A 137 -16.27 3.81 -3.86
C VAL A 137 -15.30 4.74 -3.15
N THR A 138 -15.70 5.20 -1.97
CA THR A 138 -14.87 6.04 -1.10
C THR A 138 -14.59 5.28 0.19
N VAL A 139 -13.32 5.19 0.53
CA VAL A 139 -12.85 4.52 1.74
C VAL A 139 -12.36 5.57 2.73
N THR A 140 -12.90 5.56 3.95
CA THR A 140 -12.59 6.53 5.02
C THR A 140 -11.83 5.91 6.20
N ALA A 141 -11.59 4.61 6.17
CA ALA A 141 -11.06 3.85 7.30
C ALA A 141 -9.55 4.03 7.56
N PHE A 142 -8.86 4.87 6.79
CA PHE A 142 -7.39 4.96 6.82
C PHE A 142 -6.83 6.08 7.71
N GLY A 143 -7.67 6.73 8.51
CA GLY A 143 -7.21 7.77 9.45
C GLY A 143 -6.62 9.01 8.79
N GLY A 144 -6.87 9.22 7.50
CA GLY A 144 -6.49 10.44 6.77
C GLY A 144 -5.08 10.46 6.19
N THR A 145 -4.30 9.40 6.33
CA THR A 145 -2.94 9.36 5.78
C THR A 145 -2.57 7.95 5.36
N LEU A 146 -1.93 7.83 4.22
CA LEU A 146 -1.17 6.64 3.84
C LEU A 146 0.24 6.79 4.40
N ASN A 147 0.54 6.13 5.50
CA ASN A 147 1.83 6.25 6.18
C ASN A 147 2.90 5.34 5.56
N ALA A 148 4.15 5.75 5.64
CA ALA A 148 5.28 4.88 5.35
C ALA A 148 5.24 3.64 6.25
N GLY A 149 5.42 2.45 5.68
CA GLY A 149 5.31 1.18 6.39
C GLY A 149 3.89 0.78 6.78
N GLY A 150 2.87 1.60 6.48
CA GLY A 150 1.48 1.26 6.72
C GLY A 150 0.98 0.19 5.74
N TYR A 151 0.24 -0.79 6.24
CA TYR A 151 -0.42 -1.81 5.43
C TYR A 151 -1.93 -1.63 5.48
N TYR A 152 -2.50 -1.28 4.34
CA TYR A 152 -3.91 -0.96 4.16
C TYR A 152 -4.56 -2.04 3.31
N HIS A 153 -5.74 -2.52 3.71
CA HIS A 153 -6.46 -3.50 2.92
C HIS A 153 -7.91 -3.08 2.71
N VAL A 154 -8.39 -3.30 1.51
CA VAL A 154 -9.78 -3.04 1.12
C VAL A 154 -10.31 -4.26 0.39
N THR A 155 -11.44 -4.77 0.84
CA THR A 155 -12.21 -5.77 0.12
C THR A 155 -13.35 -5.09 -0.61
N LEU A 156 -13.45 -5.34 -1.91
CA LEU A 156 -14.44 -4.76 -2.81
C LEU A 156 -15.34 -5.88 -3.32
N THR A 157 -16.55 -5.98 -2.78
CA THR A 157 -17.54 -6.96 -3.24
C THR A 157 -18.29 -6.38 -4.41
N ILE A 158 -18.14 -7.00 -5.58
CA ILE A 158 -18.78 -6.61 -6.83
C ILE A 158 -20.15 -7.26 -6.90
N ASN A 159 -21.20 -6.44 -6.86
CA ASN A 159 -22.58 -6.84 -7.12
C ASN A 159 -23.05 -6.24 -8.44
N ASP A 160 -24.22 -6.62 -8.94
CA ASP A 160 -24.74 -6.11 -10.23
C ASP A 160 -24.87 -4.58 -10.29
N VAL A 161 -25.27 -3.97 -9.20
CA VAL A 161 -25.64 -2.54 -9.15
C VAL A 161 -24.54 -1.69 -8.49
N GLN A 162 -23.73 -2.28 -7.60
CA GLN A 162 -22.76 -1.51 -6.80
C GLN A 162 -21.55 -2.34 -6.38
N ILE A 163 -20.50 -1.64 -6.02
CA ILE A 163 -19.37 -2.22 -5.29
C ILE A 163 -19.50 -1.83 -3.82
N VAL A 164 -19.44 -2.83 -2.93
CA VAL A 164 -19.50 -2.61 -1.49
C VAL A 164 -18.08 -2.73 -0.92
N PRO A 165 -17.53 -1.65 -0.33
CA PRO A 165 -16.23 -1.69 0.29
C PRO A 165 -16.31 -2.22 1.72
N SER A 166 -15.30 -2.99 2.11
CA SER A 166 -14.95 -3.25 3.51
C SER A 166 -13.46 -2.99 3.66
N ALA A 167 -13.08 -2.11 4.56
CA ALA A 167 -11.71 -1.65 4.67
C ALA A 167 -11.17 -1.83 6.08
N GLY A 168 -9.88 -2.09 6.18
CA GLY A 168 -9.14 -2.16 7.42
C GLY A 168 -7.73 -1.62 7.26
N VAL A 169 -7.14 -1.27 8.38
CA VAL A 169 -5.75 -0.82 8.47
C VAL A 169 -5.05 -1.71 9.48
N THR A 170 -3.91 -2.22 9.09
CA THR A 170 -2.97 -2.84 10.02
C THR A 170 -1.80 -1.88 10.15
N ASP A 171 -1.74 -1.19 11.27
CA ASP A 171 -0.86 -0.02 11.45
C ASP A 171 0.56 -0.41 11.94
N ASN A 172 0.90 -1.68 11.92
CA ASN A 172 2.14 -2.18 12.54
C ASN A 172 3.26 -2.47 11.55
N GLY A 173 3.29 -1.78 10.43
CA GLY A 173 4.23 -2.12 9.38
C GLY A 173 3.94 -3.51 8.77
N TYR A 174 4.74 -3.92 7.82
CA TYR A 174 4.65 -5.27 7.27
C TYR A 174 5.17 -6.26 8.31
N THR A 175 4.28 -6.89 9.05
CA THR A 175 4.68 -7.97 9.94
C THR A 175 5.00 -9.23 9.13
N SER A 176 5.95 -10.01 9.59
CA SER A 176 6.42 -11.24 8.93
C SER A 176 5.34 -12.29 8.68
N GLY A 177 4.14 -12.12 9.28
CA GLY A 177 3.00 -13.01 9.06
C GLY A 177 2.13 -12.64 7.86
N ASP A 178 2.18 -11.37 7.40
CA ASP A 178 1.30 -10.88 6.33
C ASP A 178 1.92 -11.02 4.94
N ASP A 179 3.24 -11.21 4.86
CA ASP A 179 3.95 -11.48 3.62
C ASP A 179 5.08 -12.50 3.82
N PRO A 180 4.83 -13.78 3.53
CA PRO A 180 5.87 -14.80 3.63
C PRO A 180 7.03 -14.60 2.65
N LYS A 181 6.91 -13.63 1.73
CA LYS A 181 7.96 -13.26 0.77
C LYS A 181 8.77 -12.04 1.21
N ASN A 182 8.39 -11.38 2.32
CA ASN A 182 9.15 -10.25 2.83
C ASN A 182 10.21 -10.76 3.82
N PRO A 183 11.49 -10.81 3.44
CA PRO A 183 12.56 -11.30 4.30
C PRO A 183 12.98 -10.30 5.38
N ILE A 184 12.43 -9.09 5.39
CA ILE A 184 12.75 -8.08 6.40
C ILE A 184 11.93 -8.37 7.64
N GLN A 185 12.41 -9.30 8.42
CA GLN A 185 11.92 -9.49 9.77
C GLN A 185 12.42 -8.33 10.63
N ASN A 186 11.53 -7.68 11.37
CA ASN A 186 11.91 -6.94 12.56
C ASN A 186 12.46 -7.96 13.57
N ASN A 187 13.68 -8.42 13.33
CA ASN A 187 14.41 -9.19 14.32
C ASN A 187 14.77 -8.22 15.43
N THR A 188 13.94 -8.17 16.46
CA THR A 188 14.42 -7.77 17.77
C THR A 188 15.56 -8.73 18.08
N PRO A 189 16.81 -8.26 18.17
CA PRO A 189 17.92 -9.17 18.43
C PRO A 189 17.67 -9.81 19.78
N SER A 190 17.56 -11.13 19.78
CA SER A 190 17.66 -11.89 21.02
C SER A 190 19.07 -11.65 21.55
N VAL A 191 19.14 -10.94 22.65
CA VAL A 191 20.41 -10.79 23.40
C VAL A 191 20.74 -12.19 23.92
N VAL A 192 21.80 -12.77 23.39
CA VAL A 192 22.46 -13.93 23.97
C VAL A 192 23.60 -13.43 24.82
#